data_d2661e4cf93cf848bb53151313aa128d
#
_entry.id   d2661e4cf93cf848bb53151313aa128d
#
_cell.length_a   1.000
_cell.length_b   1.000
_cell.length_c   1.000
_cell.angle_alpha   90.00
_cell.angle_beta   90.00
_cell.angle_gamma   90.00
#
_symmetry.space_group_name_H-M   'P 1'
#
loop_
_entity.id
_entity.type
_entity.pdbx_description
1 polymer ?
#
loop_
_entity_poly.entity_id
_entity_poly.type
_entity_poly.pdbx_seq_one_letter_code
_entity_poly.pdbx_strand_id
1 'polypeptide(L)'
;MGRIKQMTKQEKITAWALTAASASLTAVIVWWTWGRPEKFLERIGWTDDVWHMPMIWVLAIIIALAYIAYAAWAVPTVRQNLFKMSRLKVIGVWAAIVSGIVEEVVFRHLLMDGLMNAGAGVGVQIAVSAIAFGAAHAAWVGLSGEWKTTFYTVISTVALGALLAWLYILADRSTIPAIAAHIIINLGMEPWLMLGVVSSGKFGASKATQK
;
A
#
# COMPACT_ATOMS: atom_id res chain seq x y z
N MET A 1 31.73 -14.34 -14.48
CA MET A 1 30.86 -14.70 -13.32
C MET A 1 30.81 -13.47 -12.42
N GLY A 2 29.77 -12.63 -12.52
CA GLY A 2 29.67 -11.36 -11.76
C GLY A 2 29.49 -11.62 -10.27
N ARG A 3 30.29 -10.98 -9.42
CA ARG A 3 30.12 -11.02 -7.97
C ARG A 3 28.71 -10.58 -7.61
N ILE A 4 27.93 -11.44 -6.97
CA ILE A 4 26.62 -11.10 -6.42
C ILE A 4 26.84 -9.98 -5.38
N LYS A 5 26.41 -8.76 -5.71
CA LYS A 5 26.53 -7.61 -4.80
C LYS A 5 25.81 -7.93 -3.48
N GLN A 6 26.52 -7.89 -2.38
CA GLN A 6 25.93 -8.10 -1.06
C GLN A 6 24.98 -6.94 -0.72
N MET A 7 23.87 -7.26 -0.05
CA MET A 7 22.92 -6.26 0.43
C MET A 7 23.53 -5.38 1.51
N THR A 8 23.32 -4.08 1.43
CA THR A 8 23.67 -3.11 2.47
C THR A 8 22.90 -3.36 3.77
N LYS A 9 23.32 -2.74 4.87
CA LYS A 9 22.61 -2.83 6.16
C LYS A 9 21.15 -2.33 6.03
N GLN A 10 20.96 -1.21 5.34
CA GLN A 10 19.63 -0.63 5.10
C GLN A 10 18.75 -1.54 4.26
N GLU A 11 19.29 -2.13 3.19
CA GLU A 11 18.56 -3.10 2.37
C GLU A 11 18.16 -4.35 3.17
N LYS A 12 18.99 -4.82 4.09
CA LYS A 12 18.66 -5.95 4.98
C LYS A 12 17.52 -5.59 5.94
N ILE A 13 17.57 -4.41 6.58
CA ILE A 13 16.52 -3.94 7.48
C ILE A 13 15.20 -3.81 6.71
N THR A 14 15.23 -3.20 5.51
CA THR A 14 14.07 -3.07 4.63
C THR A 14 13.50 -4.45 4.26
N ALA A 15 14.35 -5.40 3.88
CA ALA A 15 13.94 -6.76 3.55
C ALA A 15 13.25 -7.45 4.73
N TRP A 16 13.80 -7.34 5.93
CA TRP A 16 13.20 -7.93 7.14
C TRP A 16 11.85 -7.29 7.47
N ALA A 17 11.75 -5.96 7.44
CA ALA A 17 10.52 -5.25 7.73
C ALA A 17 9.39 -5.62 6.73
N LEU A 18 9.70 -5.60 5.42
CA LEU A 18 8.74 -5.98 4.39
C LEU A 18 8.36 -7.47 4.47
N THR A 19 9.33 -8.36 4.73
CA THR A 19 9.04 -9.80 4.88
C THR A 19 8.13 -10.06 6.07
N ALA A 20 8.40 -9.44 7.23
CA ALA A 20 7.56 -9.59 8.42
C ALA A 20 6.14 -9.08 8.19
N ALA A 21 5.99 -7.89 7.60
CA ALA A 21 4.70 -7.33 7.25
C ALA A 21 3.95 -8.21 6.24
N SER A 22 4.62 -8.62 5.15
CA SER A 22 4.01 -9.47 4.11
C SER A 22 3.60 -10.83 4.65
N ALA A 23 4.40 -11.44 5.53
CA ALA A 23 4.05 -12.71 6.17
C ALA A 23 2.81 -12.58 7.07
N SER A 24 2.72 -11.49 7.84
CA SER A 24 1.55 -11.21 8.67
C SER A 24 0.29 -11.01 7.83
N LEU A 25 0.37 -10.23 6.73
CA LEU A 25 -0.75 -10.02 5.82
C LEU A 25 -1.13 -11.31 5.08
N THR A 26 -0.15 -12.14 4.70
CA THR A 26 -0.41 -13.45 4.11
C THR A 26 -1.16 -14.36 5.09
N ALA A 27 -0.79 -14.33 6.39
CA ALA A 27 -1.51 -15.09 7.42
C ALA A 27 -2.97 -14.65 7.55
N VAL A 28 -3.27 -13.35 7.39
CA VAL A 28 -4.66 -12.84 7.33
C VAL A 28 -5.41 -13.42 6.12
N ILE A 29 -4.80 -13.42 4.93
CA ILE A 29 -5.41 -14.00 3.72
C ILE A 29 -5.67 -15.50 3.92
N VAL A 30 -4.69 -16.24 4.45
CA VAL A 30 -4.83 -17.66 4.75
C VAL A 30 -5.96 -17.89 5.76
N TRP A 31 -6.05 -17.07 6.81
CA TRP A 31 -7.15 -17.16 7.77
C TRP A 31 -8.51 -16.89 7.14
N TRP A 32 -8.63 -15.94 6.22
CA TRP A 32 -9.86 -15.66 5.49
C TRP A 32 -10.30 -16.82 4.57
N THR A 33 -9.34 -17.58 4.03
CA THR A 33 -9.62 -18.76 3.19
C THR A 33 -9.82 -20.03 3.99
N TRP A 34 -9.37 -20.05 5.28
CA TRP A 34 -9.41 -21.25 6.10
C TRP A 34 -10.84 -21.72 6.35
N GLY A 35 -11.09 -23.01 6.04
CA GLY A 35 -12.37 -23.68 6.27
C GLY A 35 -13.50 -23.32 5.29
N ARG A 36 -13.38 -22.25 4.51
CA ARG A 36 -14.39 -21.84 3.52
C ARG A 36 -13.75 -21.11 2.33
N PRO A 37 -12.91 -21.80 1.54
CA PRO A 37 -12.22 -21.20 0.42
C PRO A 37 -13.19 -20.67 -0.67
N GLU A 38 -14.36 -21.29 -0.82
CA GLU A 38 -15.43 -20.87 -1.74
C GLU A 38 -15.98 -19.47 -1.43
N LYS A 39 -15.84 -19.00 -0.18
CA LYS A 39 -16.27 -17.66 0.22
C LYS A 39 -15.20 -16.59 0.08
N PHE A 40 -14.03 -16.94 -0.42
CA PHE A 40 -12.91 -16.01 -0.53
C PHE A 40 -13.27 -14.81 -1.43
N LEU A 41 -13.85 -15.07 -2.59
CA LEU A 41 -14.24 -14.00 -3.52
C LEU A 41 -15.29 -13.06 -2.92
N GLU A 42 -16.29 -13.60 -2.24
CA GLU A 42 -17.28 -12.80 -1.50
C GLU A 42 -16.60 -11.92 -0.44
N ARG A 43 -15.68 -12.49 0.34
CA ARG A 43 -14.96 -11.78 1.41
C ARG A 43 -14.06 -10.65 0.93
N ILE A 44 -13.48 -10.80 -0.26
CA ILE A 44 -12.70 -9.72 -0.87
C ILE A 44 -13.56 -8.73 -1.66
N GLY A 45 -14.89 -8.85 -1.60
CA GLY A 45 -15.81 -7.95 -2.29
C GLY A 45 -15.76 -8.09 -3.81
N TRP A 46 -15.58 -9.33 -4.32
CA TRP A 46 -15.63 -9.61 -5.76
C TRP A 46 -17.06 -9.49 -6.27
N THR A 47 -17.26 -8.77 -7.37
CA THR A 47 -18.48 -8.73 -8.15
C THR A 47 -18.15 -8.91 -9.63
N ASP A 48 -18.97 -9.66 -10.37
CA ASP A 48 -18.70 -9.92 -11.79
C ASP A 48 -19.01 -8.69 -12.66
N ASP A 49 -19.94 -7.84 -12.23
CA ASP A 49 -20.39 -6.66 -12.97
C ASP A 49 -19.28 -5.64 -13.22
N VAL A 50 -18.28 -5.57 -12.33
CA VAL A 50 -17.16 -4.62 -12.44
C VAL A 50 -16.35 -4.80 -13.73
N TRP A 51 -16.35 -5.99 -14.34
CA TRP A 51 -15.66 -6.26 -15.59
C TRP A 51 -16.31 -5.57 -16.80
N HIS A 52 -17.58 -5.20 -16.69
CA HIS A 52 -18.36 -4.47 -17.67
C HIS A 52 -18.33 -2.95 -17.47
N MET A 53 -17.47 -2.45 -16.57
CA MET A 53 -17.32 -1.03 -16.23
C MET A 53 -15.96 -0.47 -16.71
N PRO A 54 -15.71 -0.32 -18.03
CA PRO A 54 -14.37 0.05 -18.54
C PRO A 54 -13.86 1.39 -17.99
N MET A 55 -14.75 2.35 -17.72
CA MET A 55 -14.37 3.65 -17.14
C MET A 55 -13.81 3.53 -15.73
N ILE A 56 -14.26 2.57 -14.95
CA ILE A 56 -13.73 2.30 -13.61
C ILE A 56 -12.29 1.81 -13.68
N TRP A 57 -11.98 0.94 -14.64
CA TRP A 57 -10.62 0.45 -14.87
C TRP A 57 -9.69 1.56 -15.37
N VAL A 58 -10.17 2.43 -16.26
CA VAL A 58 -9.40 3.61 -16.70
C VAL A 58 -9.10 4.52 -15.51
N LEU A 59 -10.10 4.79 -14.66
CA LEU A 59 -9.91 5.60 -13.46
C LEU A 59 -8.93 4.96 -12.47
N ALA A 60 -9.02 3.65 -12.25
CA ALA A 60 -8.08 2.90 -11.40
C ALA A 60 -6.63 3.06 -11.89
N ILE A 61 -6.41 2.93 -13.20
CA ILE A 61 -5.09 3.12 -13.82
C ILE A 61 -4.61 4.57 -13.67
N ILE A 62 -5.48 5.55 -13.92
CA ILE A 62 -5.13 6.98 -13.77
C ILE A 62 -4.72 7.28 -12.33
N ILE A 63 -5.48 6.83 -11.33
CA ILE A 63 -5.15 7.00 -9.91
C ILE A 63 -3.79 6.38 -9.61
N ALA A 64 -3.56 5.14 -10.08
CA ALA A 64 -2.31 4.44 -9.83
C ALA A 64 -1.11 5.17 -10.45
N LEU A 65 -1.18 5.55 -11.71
CA LEU A 65 -0.09 6.23 -12.40
C LEU A 65 0.18 7.63 -11.82
N ALA A 66 -0.87 8.39 -11.50
CA ALA A 66 -0.74 9.70 -10.88
C ALA A 66 -0.05 9.61 -9.52
N TYR A 67 -0.42 8.63 -8.69
CA TYR A 67 0.21 8.45 -7.38
C TYR A 67 1.66 7.97 -7.47
N ILE A 68 1.98 7.06 -8.40
CA ILE A 68 3.37 6.64 -8.68
C ILE A 68 4.21 7.83 -9.13
N ALA A 69 3.68 8.67 -10.04
CA ALA A 69 4.37 9.87 -10.51
C ALA A 69 4.63 10.86 -9.36
N TYR A 70 3.62 11.08 -8.50
CA TYR A 70 3.78 11.88 -7.27
C TYR A 70 4.85 11.29 -6.34
N ALA A 71 4.81 9.99 -6.07
CA ALA A 71 5.78 9.33 -5.20
C ALA A 71 7.20 9.40 -5.77
N ALA A 72 7.37 9.21 -7.08
CA ALA A 72 8.66 9.35 -7.75
C ALA A 72 9.18 10.79 -7.75
N TRP A 73 8.28 11.78 -7.79
CA TRP A 73 8.66 13.19 -7.64
C TRP A 73 9.07 13.50 -6.19
N ALA A 74 8.29 13.06 -5.22
CA ALA A 74 8.48 13.39 -3.80
C ALA A 74 9.62 12.61 -3.14
N VAL A 75 9.88 11.35 -3.57
CA VAL A 75 10.81 10.42 -2.92
C VAL A 75 11.96 10.05 -3.86
N PRO A 76 13.17 10.63 -3.67
CA PRO A 76 14.32 10.37 -4.56
C PRO A 76 14.67 8.91 -4.70
N THR A 77 14.55 8.11 -3.62
CA THR A 77 14.83 6.67 -3.64
C THR A 77 13.88 5.91 -4.56
N VAL A 78 12.59 6.28 -4.60
CA VAL A 78 11.62 5.72 -5.54
C VAL A 78 12.02 6.08 -6.97
N ARG A 79 12.24 7.37 -7.26
CA ARG A 79 12.60 7.86 -8.59
C ARG A 79 13.84 7.16 -9.18
N GLN A 80 14.89 7.02 -8.37
CA GLN A 80 16.16 6.44 -8.81
C GLN A 80 16.12 4.94 -9.06
N ASN A 81 15.12 4.25 -8.51
CA ASN A 81 15.07 2.80 -8.54
C ASN A 81 13.77 2.23 -9.13
N LEU A 82 12.87 3.07 -9.66
CA LEU A 82 11.52 2.69 -10.10
C LEU A 82 11.51 1.41 -10.96
N PHE A 83 12.43 1.29 -11.90
CA PHE A 83 12.54 0.15 -12.83
C PHE A 83 13.63 -0.84 -12.45
N LYS A 84 14.25 -0.70 -11.28
CA LYS A 84 15.36 -1.56 -10.90
C LYS A 84 14.88 -2.90 -10.39
N MET A 85 15.33 -3.96 -11.05
CA MET A 85 15.11 -5.33 -10.59
C MET A 85 16.20 -5.76 -9.61
N SER A 86 15.80 -6.32 -8.48
CA SER A 86 16.72 -6.78 -7.43
C SER A 86 16.02 -7.84 -6.56
N ARG A 87 16.78 -8.55 -5.69
CA ARG A 87 16.19 -9.46 -4.70
C ARG A 87 15.21 -8.73 -3.77
N LEU A 88 15.53 -7.49 -3.42
CA LEU A 88 14.67 -6.66 -2.59
C LEU A 88 13.35 -6.34 -3.32
N LYS A 89 13.38 -6.17 -4.66
CA LYS A 89 12.18 -5.96 -5.48
C LYS A 89 11.24 -7.16 -5.47
N VAL A 90 11.76 -8.38 -5.41
CA VAL A 90 10.92 -9.60 -5.30
C VAL A 90 10.10 -9.57 -3.99
N ILE A 91 10.73 -9.17 -2.87
CA ILE A 91 10.03 -8.99 -1.59
C ILE A 91 8.99 -7.86 -1.72
N GLY A 92 9.34 -6.76 -2.38
CA GLY A 92 8.42 -5.66 -2.65
C GLY A 92 7.21 -6.06 -3.50
N VAL A 93 7.37 -6.97 -4.46
CA VAL A 93 6.25 -7.52 -5.25
C VAL A 93 5.31 -8.33 -4.36
N TRP A 94 5.85 -9.18 -3.49
CA TRP A 94 5.03 -9.92 -2.52
C TRP A 94 4.28 -8.96 -1.59
N ALA A 95 4.98 -7.97 -1.02
CA ALA A 95 4.37 -6.94 -0.19
C ALA A 95 3.24 -6.21 -0.92
N ALA A 96 3.45 -5.78 -2.17
CA ALA A 96 2.47 -5.07 -2.98
C ALA A 96 1.17 -5.85 -3.17
N ILE A 97 1.28 -7.16 -3.43
CA ILE A 97 0.11 -8.00 -3.67
C ILE A 97 -0.69 -8.20 -2.37
N VAL A 98 -0.02 -8.62 -1.29
CA VAL A 98 -0.74 -8.96 -0.06
C VAL A 98 -1.28 -7.72 0.65
N SER A 99 -0.56 -6.60 0.64
CA SER A 99 -1.06 -5.34 1.21
C SER A 99 -2.22 -4.78 0.40
N GLY A 100 -2.12 -4.75 -0.92
CA GLY A 100 -3.19 -4.29 -1.79
C GLY A 100 -4.50 -5.06 -1.59
N ILE A 101 -4.44 -6.37 -1.37
CA ILE A 101 -5.62 -7.17 -1.07
C ILE A 101 -6.15 -6.86 0.34
N VAL A 102 -5.32 -7.03 1.36
CA VAL A 102 -5.78 -6.96 2.77
C VAL A 102 -6.24 -5.55 3.12
N GLU A 103 -5.50 -4.53 2.72
CA GLU A 103 -5.83 -3.15 3.08
C GLU A 103 -7.12 -2.69 2.39
N GLU A 104 -7.33 -3.02 1.11
CA GLU A 104 -8.56 -2.65 0.44
C GLU A 104 -9.78 -3.41 1.01
N VAL A 105 -9.65 -4.68 1.35
CA VAL A 105 -10.72 -5.41 2.02
C VAL A 105 -11.03 -4.79 3.38
N VAL A 106 -10.03 -4.46 4.19
CA VAL A 106 -10.23 -3.89 5.53
C VAL A 106 -10.85 -2.51 5.46
N PHE A 107 -10.30 -1.60 4.65
CA PHE A 107 -10.72 -0.20 4.65
C PHE A 107 -11.93 0.07 3.76
N ARG A 108 -12.20 -0.73 2.72
CA ARG A 108 -13.36 -0.54 1.83
C ARG A 108 -14.47 -1.51 2.16
N HIS A 109 -14.25 -2.81 1.99
CA HIS A 109 -15.32 -3.77 2.19
C HIS A 109 -15.76 -3.85 3.66
N LEU A 110 -14.87 -4.00 4.62
CA LEU A 110 -15.27 -4.15 6.01
C LEU A 110 -15.64 -2.81 6.67
N LEU A 111 -14.79 -1.80 6.57
CA LEU A 111 -15.01 -0.53 7.28
C LEU A 111 -16.13 0.30 6.63
N MET A 112 -16.08 0.54 5.30
CA MET A 112 -17.11 1.37 4.65
C MET A 112 -18.46 0.69 4.62
N ASP A 113 -18.53 -0.64 4.44
CA ASP A 113 -19.80 -1.37 4.49
C ASP A 113 -20.36 -1.44 5.91
N GLY A 114 -19.50 -1.58 6.90
CA GLY A 114 -19.90 -1.45 8.30
C GLY A 114 -20.48 -0.08 8.63
N LEU A 115 -19.87 1.00 8.13
CA LEU A 115 -20.39 2.37 8.28
C LEU A 115 -21.72 2.57 7.53
N MET A 116 -21.84 2.02 6.33
CA MET A 116 -23.10 2.05 5.57
C MET A 116 -24.21 1.36 6.33
N ASN A 117 -23.96 0.17 6.87
CA ASN A 117 -24.93 -0.58 7.65
C ASN A 117 -25.31 0.14 8.97
N ALA A 118 -24.44 0.98 9.49
CA ALA A 118 -24.72 1.87 10.62
C ALA A 118 -25.44 3.17 10.22
N GLY A 119 -25.81 3.34 8.95
CA GLY A 119 -26.57 4.51 8.45
C GLY A 119 -25.69 5.71 8.07
N ALA A 120 -24.37 5.56 8.01
CA ALA A 120 -23.48 6.66 7.64
C ALA A 120 -23.59 7.00 6.14
N GLY A 121 -23.70 8.29 5.82
CA GLY A 121 -23.70 8.77 4.42
C GLY A 121 -22.36 8.55 3.74
N VAL A 122 -22.35 8.49 2.39
CA VAL A 122 -21.18 8.19 1.57
C VAL A 122 -19.98 9.10 1.89
N GLY A 123 -20.21 10.40 2.09
CA GLY A 123 -19.12 11.32 2.45
C GLY A 123 -18.41 10.95 3.76
N VAL A 124 -19.18 10.50 4.77
CA VAL A 124 -18.61 10.04 6.06
C VAL A 124 -17.84 8.74 5.86
N GLN A 125 -18.36 7.80 5.08
CA GLN A 125 -17.69 6.55 4.78
C GLN A 125 -16.32 6.81 4.13
N ILE A 126 -16.25 7.67 3.10
CA ILE A 126 -15.01 8.04 2.43
C ILE A 126 -14.04 8.71 3.40
N ALA A 127 -14.50 9.71 4.17
CA ALA A 127 -13.65 10.44 5.09
C ALA A 127 -13.05 9.54 6.18
N VAL A 128 -13.88 8.71 6.81
CA VAL A 128 -13.43 7.80 7.88
C VAL A 128 -12.47 6.75 7.32
N SER A 129 -12.79 6.14 6.16
CA SER A 129 -11.89 5.18 5.50
C SER A 129 -10.55 5.81 5.14
N ALA A 130 -10.54 7.00 4.58
CA ALA A 130 -9.32 7.72 4.19
C ALA A 130 -8.44 8.07 5.39
N ILE A 131 -9.04 8.59 6.47
CA ILE A 131 -8.32 8.94 7.70
C ILE A 131 -7.76 7.69 8.37
N ALA A 132 -8.55 6.62 8.47
CA ALA A 132 -8.11 5.36 9.05
C ALA A 132 -6.95 4.73 8.25
N PHE A 133 -7.03 4.78 6.90
CA PHE A 133 -5.97 4.33 6.02
C PHE A 133 -4.67 5.12 6.21
N GLY A 134 -4.74 6.45 6.24
CA GLY A 134 -3.57 7.29 6.49
C GLY A 134 -2.99 7.10 7.89
N ALA A 135 -3.86 6.95 8.92
CA ALA A 135 -3.44 6.70 10.29
C ALA A 135 -2.69 5.35 10.42
N ALA A 136 -3.13 4.30 9.74
CA ALA A 136 -2.43 3.02 9.70
C ALA A 136 -1.00 3.17 9.12
N HIS A 137 -0.83 4.03 8.12
CA HIS A 137 0.49 4.32 7.54
C HIS A 137 1.38 5.18 8.45
N ALA A 138 0.82 5.86 9.45
CA ALA A 138 1.63 6.56 10.46
C ALA A 138 2.51 5.59 11.28
N ALA A 139 2.15 4.32 11.39
CA ALA A 139 2.96 3.30 12.07
C ALA A 139 4.36 3.13 11.44
N TRP A 140 4.48 3.29 10.11
CA TRP A 140 5.76 3.20 9.40
C TRP A 140 6.73 4.33 9.75
N VAL A 141 6.22 5.42 10.25
CA VAL A 141 6.99 6.58 10.67
C VAL A 141 7.75 6.35 11.96
N GLY A 142 7.28 5.47 12.81
CA GLY A 142 8.04 5.00 13.96
C GLY A 142 9.43 4.48 13.56
N LEU A 143 9.60 4.04 12.31
CA LEU A 143 10.87 3.61 11.73
C LEU A 143 11.75 4.77 11.26
N SER A 144 11.17 5.87 10.75
CA SER A 144 11.95 7.04 10.29
C SER A 144 12.41 7.93 11.44
N GLY A 145 11.57 8.11 12.44
CA GLY A 145 11.82 9.01 13.57
C GLY A 145 11.74 10.50 13.21
N GLU A 146 11.30 10.84 11.98
CA GLU A 146 11.18 12.22 11.51
C GLU A 146 9.72 12.65 11.35
N TRP A 147 9.27 13.58 12.18
CA TRP A 147 7.89 14.09 12.16
C TRP A 147 7.48 14.71 10.82
N LYS A 148 8.40 15.40 10.15
CA LYS A 148 8.09 16.06 8.88
C LYS A 148 7.79 15.05 7.77
N THR A 149 8.62 14.04 7.64
CA THR A 149 8.41 12.92 6.69
C THR A 149 7.11 12.19 7.00
N THR A 150 6.80 11.98 8.30
CA THR A 150 5.55 11.41 8.80
C THR A 150 4.34 12.14 8.28
N PHE A 151 4.30 13.42 8.55
CA PHE A 151 3.16 14.27 8.24
C PHE A 151 2.82 14.23 6.74
N TYR A 152 3.82 14.39 5.88
CA TYR A 152 3.60 14.30 4.42
C TYR A 152 3.17 12.90 3.97
N THR A 153 3.71 11.85 4.56
CA THR A 153 3.29 10.47 4.27
C THR A 153 1.82 10.27 4.66
N VAL A 154 1.43 10.65 5.87
CA VAL A 154 0.04 10.51 6.34
C VAL A 154 -0.92 11.30 5.44
N ILE A 155 -0.63 12.56 5.13
CA ILE A 155 -1.50 13.37 4.27
C ILE A 155 -1.63 12.75 2.87
N SER A 156 -0.53 12.32 2.26
CA SER A 156 -0.57 11.72 0.94
C SER A 156 -1.32 10.40 0.93
N THR A 157 -1.18 9.59 1.98
CA THR A 157 -1.93 8.33 2.11
C THR A 157 -3.40 8.54 2.46
N VAL A 158 -3.76 9.59 3.21
CA VAL A 158 -5.17 10.01 3.38
C VAL A 158 -5.78 10.39 2.02
N ALA A 159 -5.07 11.18 1.21
CA ALA A 159 -5.54 11.57 -0.12
C ALA A 159 -5.71 10.34 -1.03
N LEU A 160 -4.74 9.42 -1.05
CA LEU A 160 -4.88 8.16 -1.77
C LEU A 160 -6.05 7.33 -1.24
N GLY A 161 -6.18 7.25 0.09
CA GLY A 161 -7.28 6.55 0.74
C GLY A 161 -8.65 7.07 0.32
N ALA A 162 -8.80 8.40 0.17
CA ALA A 162 -10.02 9.02 -0.32
C ALA A 162 -10.31 8.66 -1.79
N LEU A 163 -9.28 8.68 -2.65
CA LEU A 163 -9.43 8.30 -4.07
C LEU A 163 -9.83 6.83 -4.24
N LEU A 164 -9.19 5.92 -3.49
CA LEU A 164 -9.53 4.49 -3.55
C LEU A 164 -10.91 4.21 -2.93
N ALA A 165 -11.30 4.94 -1.87
CA ALA A 165 -12.65 4.86 -1.30
C ALA A 165 -13.72 5.36 -2.28
N TRP A 166 -13.44 6.44 -2.98
CA TRP A 166 -14.30 6.95 -4.04
C TRP A 166 -14.40 5.97 -5.22
N LEU A 167 -13.28 5.40 -5.66
CA LEU A 167 -13.25 4.36 -6.69
C LEU A 167 -14.10 3.14 -6.29
N TYR A 168 -14.04 2.72 -5.02
CA TYR A 168 -14.87 1.65 -4.48
C TYR A 168 -16.37 1.94 -4.59
N ILE A 169 -16.79 3.17 -4.26
CA ILE A 169 -18.20 3.59 -4.41
C ILE A 169 -18.62 3.59 -5.89
N LEU A 170 -17.80 4.11 -6.78
CA LEU A 170 -18.09 4.16 -8.22
C LEU A 170 -18.11 2.76 -8.88
N ALA A 171 -17.43 1.79 -8.29
CA ALA A 171 -17.39 0.40 -8.71
C ALA A 171 -18.52 -0.45 -8.10
N ASP A 172 -19.63 0.17 -7.70
CA ASP A 172 -20.76 -0.49 -7.02
C ASP A 172 -20.33 -1.38 -5.86
N ARG A 173 -19.36 -0.85 -5.06
CA ARG A 173 -18.76 -1.50 -3.90
C ARG A 173 -17.96 -2.77 -4.21
N SER A 174 -17.49 -2.95 -5.45
CA SER A 174 -16.45 -3.92 -5.75
C SER A 174 -15.09 -3.41 -5.31
N THR A 175 -14.37 -4.21 -4.52
CA THR A 175 -12.99 -3.87 -4.10
C THR A 175 -11.97 -4.07 -5.21
N ILE A 176 -12.28 -4.83 -6.26
CA ILE A 176 -11.32 -5.29 -7.25
C ILE A 176 -10.58 -4.17 -7.97
N PRO A 177 -11.23 -3.09 -8.46
CA PRO A 177 -10.52 -1.97 -9.07
C PRO A 177 -9.60 -1.23 -8.08
N ALA A 178 -10.02 -1.10 -6.82
CA ALA A 178 -9.20 -0.48 -5.78
C ALA A 178 -8.00 -1.37 -5.42
N ILE A 179 -8.19 -2.69 -5.29
CA ILE A 179 -7.10 -3.67 -5.11
C ILE A 179 -6.10 -3.57 -6.26
N ALA A 180 -6.58 -3.58 -7.51
CA ALA A 180 -5.71 -3.49 -8.68
C ALA A 180 -4.91 -2.19 -8.71
N ALA A 181 -5.56 -1.04 -8.47
CA ALA A 181 -4.89 0.25 -8.39
C ALA A 181 -3.83 0.27 -7.28
N HIS A 182 -4.15 -0.21 -6.09
CA HIS A 182 -3.25 -0.26 -4.94
C HIS A 182 -2.05 -1.19 -5.21
N ILE A 183 -2.26 -2.38 -5.77
CA ILE A 183 -1.17 -3.28 -6.16
C ILE A 183 -0.24 -2.58 -7.17
N ILE A 184 -0.78 -1.94 -8.22
CA ILE A 184 0.01 -1.22 -9.22
C ILE A 184 0.84 -0.11 -8.56
N ILE A 185 0.25 0.67 -7.65
CA ILE A 185 0.95 1.70 -6.89
C ILE A 185 2.12 1.10 -6.13
N ASN A 186 1.86 0.06 -5.34
CA ASN A 186 2.89 -0.55 -4.51
C ASN A 186 3.95 -1.28 -5.36
N LEU A 187 3.58 -1.85 -6.50
CA LEU A 187 4.55 -2.38 -7.47
C LEU A 187 5.50 -1.28 -8.00
N GLY A 188 5.03 -0.05 -8.16
CA GLY A 188 5.88 1.08 -8.51
C GLY A 188 6.77 1.54 -7.36
N MET A 189 6.23 1.60 -6.14
CA MET A 189 6.87 2.26 -5.00
C MET A 189 7.73 1.32 -4.16
N GLU A 190 7.28 0.10 -3.88
CA GLU A 190 7.99 -0.84 -3.02
C GLU A 190 9.04 -1.66 -3.79
N PRO A 191 10.16 -1.94 -3.17
CA PRO A 191 10.59 -1.69 -1.77
C PRO A 191 11.26 -0.32 -1.55
N TRP A 192 11.27 0.54 -2.55
CA TRP A 192 12.07 1.77 -2.59
C TRP A 192 11.58 2.84 -1.64
N LEU A 193 10.26 2.89 -1.40
CA LEU A 193 9.68 3.78 -0.40
C LEU A 193 10.18 3.40 0.99
N MET A 194 10.07 2.13 1.37
CA MET A 194 10.56 1.62 2.66
C MET A 194 12.07 1.79 2.80
N LEU A 195 12.86 1.53 1.73
CA LEU A 195 14.30 1.76 1.75
C LEU A 195 14.63 3.25 1.97
N GLY A 196 13.86 4.15 1.38
CA GLY A 196 13.98 5.60 1.62
C GLY A 196 13.77 5.95 3.10
N VAL A 197 12.69 5.45 3.69
CA VAL A 197 12.36 5.64 5.11
C VAL A 197 13.47 5.10 6.03
N VAL A 198 13.95 3.89 5.79
CA VAL A 198 15.04 3.27 6.58
C VAL A 198 16.37 4.02 6.42
N SER A 199 16.63 4.58 5.24
CA SER A 199 17.89 5.27 4.95
C SER A 199 17.93 6.70 5.50
N SER A 200 16.78 7.38 5.58
CA SER A 200 16.67 8.75 6.13
C SER A 200 16.52 8.78 7.65
N GLY A 201 16.08 7.66 8.25
CA GLY A 201 15.73 7.58 9.66
C GLY A 201 16.86 7.17 10.60
N LYS A 202 16.49 6.76 11.82
CA LYS A 202 17.38 6.32 12.91
C LYS A 202 18.41 5.24 12.50
N PHE A 203 18.12 4.49 11.46
CA PHE A 203 18.96 3.42 10.94
C PHE A 203 19.92 3.88 9.83
N GLY A 204 19.73 5.09 9.28
CA GLY A 204 20.57 5.68 8.23
C GLY A 204 21.74 6.52 8.74
N ALA A 205 21.57 7.15 9.89
CA ALA A 205 22.60 7.97 10.51
C ALA A 205 23.61 7.10 11.27
N SER A 206 24.58 6.50 10.57
CA SER A 206 25.91 6.41 11.17
C SER A 206 26.35 7.86 11.38
N LYS A 207 26.48 8.30 12.63
CA LYS A 207 27.15 9.55 12.99
C LYS A 207 28.56 9.46 12.41
N ALA A 208 28.72 9.92 11.17
CA ALA A 208 30.03 10.31 10.70
C ALA A 208 30.42 11.47 11.60
N THR A 209 31.31 11.17 12.51
CA THR A 209 32.03 12.03 13.43
C THR A 209 32.25 13.41 12.80
N GLN A 210 31.56 14.44 13.28
CA GLN A 210 32.07 15.78 13.19
C GLN A 210 33.39 15.77 13.99
N LYS A 211 34.48 15.82 13.30
CA LYS A 211 35.75 16.35 13.75
C LYS A 211 36.04 17.63 13.00
#